data_8200ed16b33b8d33762de0872a264e72
#
_entry.id   8200ed16b33b8d33762de0872a264e72
#
_cell.length_a   1.000
_cell.length_b   1.000
_cell.length_c   1.000
_cell.angle_alpha   90.00
_cell.angle_beta   90.00
_cell.angle_gamma   90.00
#
_symmetry.space_group_name_H-M   'P 1'
#
loop_
_entity.id
_entity.type
_entity.pdbx_description
1 polymer ?
#
loop_
_entity_poly.entity_id
_entity_poly.type
_entity_poly.pdbx_seq_one_letter_code
_entity_poly.pdbx_strand_id
1 'polypeptide(L)'
;MITRAGKALAFIILWYSLWIQAASGGSAITGREIQQQASKFFGDLGYNIQLKVSAKRHFYPCNSSLEFSPRSPDNWSSVKVACPSAEWSIMLRSTALSPEAIRKSPTELSTDTAVIVSRNITKGQVIRAADVV
;
A
#
# COMPACT_ATOMS: atom_id res chain seq x y z
N MET A 1 -15.38 68.38 19.02
CA MET A 1 -14.93 67.66 17.80
C MET A 1 -14.16 66.44 18.23
N ILE A 2 -14.82 65.28 18.28
CA ILE A 2 -14.22 64.01 18.72
C ILE A 2 -13.99 63.19 17.47
N THR A 3 -12.69 62.93 17.20
CA THR A 3 -12.12 62.32 16.01
C THR A 3 -12.59 60.87 15.80
N ARG A 4 -13.19 60.62 14.64
CA ARG A 4 -13.65 59.32 14.15
C ARG A 4 -12.52 58.36 13.73
N ALA A 5 -11.26 58.58 14.15
CA ALA A 5 -10.09 57.81 13.68
C ALA A 5 -9.82 56.48 14.41
N GLY A 6 -10.52 56.20 15.51
CA GLY A 6 -10.20 55.03 16.36
C GLY A 6 -10.84 53.70 15.97
N LYS A 7 -11.81 53.68 15.02
CA LYS A 7 -12.54 52.43 14.70
C LYS A 7 -11.95 51.62 13.53
N ALA A 8 -11.09 52.20 12.71
CA ALA A 8 -10.51 51.50 11.57
C ALA A 8 -9.32 50.61 11.93
N LEU A 9 -8.59 50.94 12.99
CA LEU A 9 -7.41 50.17 13.44
C LEU A 9 -7.79 48.84 14.13
N ALA A 10 -8.96 48.77 14.79
CA ALA A 10 -9.41 47.56 15.47
C ALA A 10 -9.81 46.44 14.51
N PHE A 11 -10.26 46.76 13.30
CA PHE A 11 -10.67 45.76 12.29
C PHE A 11 -9.47 45.09 11.58
N ILE A 12 -8.34 45.75 11.47
CA ILE A 12 -7.15 45.22 10.81
C ILE A 12 -6.46 44.15 11.70
N ILE A 13 -6.48 44.34 13.01
CA ILE A 13 -5.87 43.38 13.96
C ILE A 13 -6.69 42.07 14.04
N LEU A 14 -8.00 42.14 13.88
CA LEU A 14 -8.86 40.96 13.90
C LEU A 14 -8.73 40.08 12.65
N TRP A 15 -8.30 40.63 11.52
CA TRP A 15 -8.07 39.85 10.30
C TRP A 15 -6.72 39.15 10.26
N TYR A 16 -5.70 39.67 10.96
CA TYR A 16 -4.38 39.02 11.04
C TYR A 16 -4.33 37.81 11.97
N SER A 17 -5.25 37.69 12.91
CA SER A 17 -5.27 36.57 13.85
C SER A 17 -5.91 35.30 13.28
N LEU A 18 -6.53 35.34 12.09
CA LEU A 18 -7.14 34.14 11.47
C LEU A 18 -6.17 33.32 10.60
N TRP A 19 -4.93 33.77 10.42
CA TRP A 19 -3.97 33.08 9.54
C TRP A 19 -2.93 32.23 10.26
N ILE A 20 -3.01 32.15 11.60
CA ILE A 20 -2.24 31.16 12.35
C ILE A 20 -3.07 29.88 12.40
N GLN A 21 -3.31 29.28 11.25
CA GLN A 21 -3.68 27.87 11.22
C GLN A 21 -2.44 27.10 11.63
N ALA A 22 -2.47 26.61 12.87
CA ALA A 22 -1.49 25.70 13.39
C ALA A 22 -1.20 24.64 12.32
N ALA A 23 0.05 24.57 11.89
CA ALA A 23 0.57 23.40 11.22
C ALA A 23 0.37 22.25 12.21
N SER A 24 -0.77 21.60 12.12
CA SER A 24 -1.04 20.34 12.82
C SER A 24 0.01 19.37 12.31
N GLY A 25 1.10 19.26 13.02
CA GLY A 25 2.09 18.24 12.80
C GLY A 25 1.34 16.90 12.89
N GLY A 26 0.98 16.34 11.72
CA GLY A 26 0.26 15.09 11.66
C GLY A 26 1.02 14.03 12.45
N SER A 27 0.31 13.21 13.20
CA SER A 27 0.93 12.07 13.89
C SER A 27 1.51 11.10 12.85
N ALA A 28 2.64 10.49 13.19
CA ALA A 28 3.23 9.44 12.35
C ALA A 28 2.22 8.32 12.12
N ILE A 29 2.05 7.92 10.86
CA ILE A 29 1.16 6.81 10.50
C ILE A 29 1.80 5.49 10.90
N THR A 30 1.03 4.61 11.51
CA THR A 30 1.47 3.26 11.86
C THR A 30 1.20 2.26 10.72
N GLY A 31 1.97 1.17 10.70
CA GLY A 31 1.70 0.08 9.74
C GLY A 31 0.30 -0.52 9.90
N ARG A 32 -0.29 -0.47 11.09
CA ARG A 32 -1.68 -0.88 11.33
C ARG A 32 -2.67 0.01 10.59
N GLU A 33 -2.48 1.32 10.63
CA GLU A 33 -3.33 2.28 9.90
C GLU A 33 -3.23 2.09 8.40
N ILE A 34 -2.00 1.85 7.89
CA ILE A 34 -1.81 1.51 6.46
C ILE A 34 -2.57 0.24 6.10
N GLN A 35 -2.48 -0.82 6.93
CA GLN A 35 -3.22 -2.07 6.70
C GLN A 35 -4.74 -1.86 6.69
N GLN A 36 -5.28 -1.06 7.61
CA GLN A 36 -6.71 -0.77 7.69
C GLN A 36 -7.20 -0.01 6.46
N GLN A 37 -6.49 1.05 6.05
CA GLN A 37 -6.85 1.81 4.85
C GLN A 37 -6.73 0.97 3.58
N ALA A 38 -5.68 0.14 3.48
CA ALA A 38 -5.50 -0.80 2.37
C ALA A 38 -6.63 -1.84 2.31
N SER A 39 -7.00 -2.43 3.45
CA SER A 39 -8.08 -3.43 3.50
C SER A 39 -9.42 -2.84 3.05
N LYS A 40 -9.70 -1.59 3.42
CA LYS A 40 -10.88 -0.88 2.94
C LYS A 40 -10.81 -0.66 1.42
N PHE A 41 -9.70 -0.10 0.93
CA PHE A 41 -9.50 0.17 -0.50
C PHE A 41 -9.64 -1.09 -1.36
N PHE A 42 -8.98 -2.18 -0.98
CA PHE A 42 -9.05 -3.44 -1.72
C PHE A 42 -10.41 -4.10 -1.59
N GLY A 43 -11.06 -3.99 -0.42
CA GLY A 43 -12.43 -4.48 -0.21
C GLY A 43 -13.44 -3.78 -1.11
N ASP A 44 -13.33 -2.46 -1.28
CA ASP A 44 -14.18 -1.67 -2.19
C ASP A 44 -13.99 -2.09 -3.66
N LEU A 45 -12.79 -2.59 -4.02
CA LEU A 45 -12.48 -3.15 -5.35
C LEU A 45 -12.85 -4.63 -5.49
N GLY A 46 -13.34 -5.28 -4.43
CA GLY A 46 -13.66 -6.70 -4.43
C GLY A 46 -12.44 -7.64 -4.29
N TYR A 47 -11.28 -7.12 -3.87
CA TYR A 47 -10.07 -7.90 -3.68
C TYR A 47 -9.83 -8.22 -2.21
N ASN A 48 -9.43 -9.46 -1.92
CA ASN A 48 -8.95 -9.84 -0.58
C ASN A 48 -7.42 -9.80 -0.53
N ILE A 49 -6.87 -8.58 -0.52
CA ILE A 49 -5.44 -8.32 -0.53
C ILE A 49 -5.03 -7.70 0.81
N GLN A 50 -3.97 -8.23 1.41
CA GLN A 50 -3.38 -7.67 2.63
C GLN A 50 -1.95 -7.19 2.36
N LEU A 51 -1.56 -6.05 2.91
CA LEU A 51 -0.20 -5.56 2.84
C LEU A 51 0.68 -6.19 3.91
N LYS A 52 1.87 -6.64 3.50
CA LYS A 52 2.89 -7.21 4.40
C LYS A 52 3.70 -6.07 5.01
N VAL A 53 3.21 -5.52 6.10
CA VAL A 53 3.88 -4.48 6.89
C VAL A 53 3.68 -4.75 8.38
N SER A 54 4.71 -4.49 9.18
CA SER A 54 4.58 -4.61 10.63
C SER A 54 3.62 -3.55 11.17
N ALA A 55 2.62 -3.96 11.94
CA ALA A 55 1.63 -3.07 12.55
C ALA A 55 2.27 -1.98 13.44
N LYS A 56 3.42 -2.28 14.05
CA LYS A 56 4.15 -1.37 14.94
C LYS A 56 5.12 -0.42 14.22
N ARG A 57 5.31 -0.60 12.90
CA ARG A 57 6.21 0.26 12.13
C ARG A 57 5.60 1.65 11.97
N HIS A 58 6.40 2.69 12.22
CA HIS A 58 6.01 4.08 12.02
C HIS A 58 6.51 4.58 10.67
N PHE A 59 5.70 5.43 10.05
CA PHE A 59 5.96 6.09 8.79
C PHE A 59 5.80 7.60 8.95
N TYR A 60 6.16 8.34 7.93
CA TYR A 60 5.98 9.78 7.93
C TYR A 60 4.51 10.17 8.08
N PRO A 61 4.21 11.32 8.70
CA PRO A 61 2.85 11.83 8.80
C PRO A 61 2.18 11.98 7.44
N CYS A 62 0.87 11.75 7.38
CA CYS A 62 0.05 12.02 6.22
C CYS A 62 -1.27 12.64 6.66
N ASN A 63 -1.58 13.82 6.15
CA ASN A 63 -2.81 14.55 6.47
C ASN A 63 -3.92 14.31 5.44
N SER A 64 -3.66 13.47 4.43
CA SER A 64 -4.64 13.04 3.42
C SER A 64 -4.83 11.54 3.46
N SER A 65 -5.85 11.05 2.76
CA SER A 65 -6.01 9.62 2.51
C SER A 65 -4.80 9.09 1.74
N LEU A 66 -4.37 7.88 2.08
CA LEU A 66 -3.31 7.19 1.36
C LEU A 66 -3.83 6.73 0.00
N GLU A 67 -2.97 6.84 -1.00
CA GLU A 67 -3.22 6.31 -2.34
C GLU A 67 -2.51 4.97 -2.52
N PHE A 68 -3.23 4.02 -3.11
CA PHE A 68 -2.73 2.68 -3.39
C PHE A 68 -2.71 2.44 -4.89
N SER A 69 -1.56 2.09 -5.43
CA SER A 69 -1.43 1.77 -6.85
C SER A 69 -0.53 0.54 -7.06
N PRO A 70 -0.81 -0.28 -8.07
CA PRO A 70 0.04 -1.43 -8.37
C PRO A 70 1.37 -0.96 -8.96
N ARG A 71 2.42 -1.74 -8.77
CA ARG A 71 3.73 -1.47 -9.40
C ARG A 71 3.66 -1.56 -10.93
N SER A 72 2.88 -2.47 -11.44
CA SER A 72 2.64 -2.68 -12.88
C SER A 72 1.14 -2.89 -13.08
N PRO A 73 0.58 -2.58 -14.25
CA PRO A 73 -0.84 -2.81 -14.53
C PRO A 73 -1.26 -4.22 -14.10
N ASP A 74 -2.35 -4.29 -13.36
CA ASP A 74 -2.98 -5.52 -12.85
C ASP A 74 -2.11 -6.40 -11.93
N ASN A 75 -0.92 -5.96 -11.53
CA ASN A 75 -0.05 -6.71 -10.64
C ASN A 75 0.02 -6.09 -9.24
N TRP A 76 -0.81 -6.59 -8.36
CA TRP A 76 -0.91 -6.15 -6.97
C TRP A 76 0.04 -6.86 -5.99
N SER A 77 0.99 -7.68 -6.46
CA SER A 77 1.99 -8.34 -5.60
C SER A 77 2.91 -7.34 -4.88
N SER A 78 3.08 -6.16 -5.46
CA SER A 78 3.74 -5.01 -4.86
C SER A 78 2.88 -3.78 -5.06
N VAL A 79 2.60 -3.07 -3.97
CA VAL A 79 1.72 -1.93 -3.93
C VAL A 79 2.52 -0.69 -3.55
N LYS A 80 2.42 0.35 -4.36
CA LYS A 80 2.90 1.68 -4.01
C LYS A 80 1.86 2.33 -3.11
N VAL A 81 2.28 2.70 -1.91
CA VAL A 81 1.50 3.48 -0.96
C VAL A 81 2.07 4.89 -0.97
N ALA A 82 1.25 5.86 -1.30
CA ALA A 82 1.65 7.25 -1.41
C ALA A 82 0.80 8.15 -0.50
N CYS A 83 1.42 9.19 0.02
CA CYS A 83 0.74 10.27 0.70
C CYS A 83 0.85 11.54 -0.15
N PRO A 84 -0.24 11.99 -0.80
CA PRO A 84 -0.20 13.17 -1.66
C PRO A 84 0.12 14.45 -0.90
N SER A 85 -0.38 14.61 0.33
CA SER A 85 -0.19 15.83 1.11
C SER A 85 1.22 16.03 1.64
N ALA A 86 2.01 14.97 1.73
CA ALA A 86 3.38 14.99 2.27
C ALA A 86 4.43 14.49 1.27
N GLU A 87 4.02 14.25 0.02
CA GLU A 87 4.86 13.88 -1.12
C GLU A 87 5.80 12.68 -0.89
N TRP A 88 5.42 11.75 0.00
CA TRP A 88 6.18 10.52 0.19
C TRP A 88 5.48 9.31 -0.39
N SER A 89 6.25 8.34 -0.80
CA SER A 89 5.72 7.03 -1.21
C SER A 89 6.66 5.90 -0.83
N ILE A 90 6.08 4.72 -0.61
CA ILE A 90 6.79 3.49 -0.27
C ILE A 90 6.23 2.33 -1.09
N MET A 91 7.05 1.31 -1.30
CA MET A 91 6.62 0.06 -1.92
C MET A 91 6.46 -1.01 -0.84
N LEU A 92 5.29 -1.60 -0.76
CA LEU A 92 4.99 -2.70 0.15
C LEU A 92 4.63 -3.96 -0.64
N ARG A 93 5.06 -5.11 -0.14
CA ARG A 93 4.59 -6.40 -0.66
C ARG A 93 3.18 -6.67 -0.15
N SER A 94 2.41 -7.38 -0.94
CA SER A 94 1.06 -7.81 -0.58
C SER A 94 0.96 -9.35 -0.52
N THR A 95 -0.20 -9.82 -0.13
CA THR A 95 -0.58 -11.24 -0.25
C THR A 95 -1.15 -11.57 -1.63
N ALA A 96 -1.33 -10.57 -2.51
CA ALA A 96 -1.79 -10.81 -3.86
C ALA A 96 -0.79 -11.73 -4.56
N LEU A 97 -1.31 -12.81 -5.07
CA LEU A 97 -0.60 -13.63 -6.04
C LEU A 97 -0.57 -12.85 -7.36
N SER A 98 0.43 -13.11 -8.19
CA SER A 98 0.45 -12.50 -9.54
C SER A 98 -0.84 -12.85 -10.29
N PRO A 99 -1.28 -12.02 -11.27
CA PRO A 99 -2.51 -12.28 -12.02
C PRO A 99 -2.61 -13.68 -12.63
N GLU A 100 -1.49 -14.29 -12.95
CA GLU A 100 -1.42 -15.68 -13.41
C GLU A 100 -1.84 -16.69 -12.34
N ALA A 101 -1.55 -16.42 -11.07
CA ALA A 101 -1.95 -17.28 -9.97
C ALA A 101 -3.43 -17.09 -9.59
N ILE A 102 -4.01 -15.92 -9.85
CA ILE A 102 -5.44 -15.66 -9.62
C ILE A 102 -6.28 -16.34 -10.72
N ARG A 103 -5.76 -16.41 -11.95
CA ARG A 103 -6.42 -17.14 -13.05
C ARG A 103 -6.37 -18.65 -12.92
N LYS A 104 -5.45 -19.18 -12.14
CA LYS A 104 -5.43 -20.58 -11.71
C LYS A 104 -6.31 -20.76 -10.46
N SER A 105 -7.59 -20.42 -10.58
CA SER A 105 -8.60 -20.85 -9.64
C SER A 105 -8.61 -22.39 -9.64
N PRO A 106 -8.75 -23.07 -8.48
CA PRO A 106 -8.57 -24.52 -8.36
C PRO A 106 -9.70 -25.36 -8.97
N THR A 107 -10.35 -24.88 -10.03
CA THR A 107 -11.42 -25.61 -10.72
C THR A 107 -10.95 -26.31 -12.00
N GLU A 108 -9.72 -26.08 -12.42
CA GLU A 108 -9.07 -26.98 -13.38
C GLU A 108 -7.99 -27.75 -12.63
N LEU A 109 -8.37 -28.92 -12.18
CA LEU A 109 -7.46 -30.03 -11.94
C LEU A 109 -6.83 -30.33 -13.31
N SER A 110 -5.93 -29.45 -13.73
CA SER A 110 -4.96 -29.78 -14.76
C SER A 110 -4.25 -31.00 -14.20
N THR A 111 -4.38 -32.11 -14.83
CA THR A 111 -3.56 -33.30 -14.66
C THR A 111 -2.13 -32.93 -15.11
N ASP A 112 -1.51 -31.94 -14.45
CA ASP A 112 -0.08 -31.75 -14.49
C ASP A 112 0.50 -32.96 -13.78
N THR A 113 0.83 -33.95 -14.56
CA THR A 113 1.53 -35.13 -14.09
C THR A 113 2.85 -34.63 -13.52
N ALA A 114 2.95 -34.57 -12.19
CA ALA A 114 4.19 -34.22 -11.53
C ALA A 114 5.19 -35.35 -11.83
N VAL A 115 6.24 -35.01 -12.57
CA VAL A 115 7.32 -35.93 -12.85
C VAL A 115 8.16 -36.08 -11.58
N ILE A 116 8.12 -37.23 -10.95
CA ILE A 116 8.86 -37.53 -9.72
C ILE A 116 10.11 -38.34 -10.11
N VAL A 117 11.25 -37.94 -9.56
CA VAL A 117 12.49 -38.68 -9.73
C VAL A 117 12.45 -39.93 -8.89
N SER A 118 12.60 -41.09 -9.50
CA SER A 118 12.51 -42.40 -8.83
C SER A 118 13.80 -42.83 -8.10
N ARG A 119 14.90 -42.08 -8.33
CA ARG A 119 16.22 -42.37 -7.70
C ARG A 119 17.02 -41.12 -7.43
N ASN A 120 18.03 -41.22 -6.58
CA ASN A 120 18.94 -40.12 -6.31
C ASN A 120 19.81 -39.79 -7.54
N ILE A 121 19.78 -38.54 -7.97
CA ILE A 121 20.56 -38.01 -9.08
C ILE A 121 21.73 -37.21 -8.53
N THR A 122 22.94 -37.52 -8.95
CA THR A 122 24.13 -36.77 -8.57
C THR A 122 24.37 -35.58 -9.49
N LYS A 123 25.10 -34.57 -8.99
CA LYS A 123 25.39 -33.36 -9.76
C LYS A 123 26.16 -33.73 -11.05
N GLY A 124 25.66 -33.30 -12.20
CA GLY A 124 26.23 -33.53 -13.52
C GLY A 124 25.72 -34.81 -14.24
N GLN A 125 24.87 -35.59 -13.61
CA GLN A 125 24.22 -36.73 -14.25
C GLN A 125 23.06 -36.28 -15.16
N VAL A 126 23.02 -36.85 -16.37
CA VAL A 126 21.92 -36.62 -17.33
C VAL A 126 20.72 -37.46 -16.90
N ILE A 127 19.57 -36.79 -16.70
CA ILE A 127 18.29 -37.43 -16.37
C ILE A 127 17.78 -38.14 -17.62
N ARG A 128 17.44 -39.42 -17.49
CA ARG A 128 16.86 -40.23 -18.56
C ARG A 128 15.40 -40.56 -18.24
N ALA A 129 14.61 -40.92 -19.24
CA ALA A 129 13.21 -41.29 -19.07
C ALA A 129 12.97 -42.42 -18.03
N ALA A 130 13.97 -43.31 -17.82
CA ALA A 130 13.92 -44.35 -16.81
C ALA A 130 14.14 -43.85 -15.37
N ASP A 131 14.53 -42.58 -15.19
CA ASP A 131 14.78 -41.99 -13.88
C ASP A 131 13.55 -41.27 -13.33
N VAL A 132 12.48 -41.20 -14.08
CA VAL A 132 11.24 -40.49 -13.77
C VAL A 132 10.03 -41.40 -13.81
N VAL A 133 9.06 -41.13 -12.94
CA VAL A 133 7.77 -41.87 -12.83
C VAL A 133 6.63 -40.86 -13.00
#